data_aef900e5fb9590ffbad56cb1055fd641
#
_entry.id   aef900e5fb9590ffbad56cb1055fd641
#
_cell.length_a   1.000
_cell.length_b   1.000
_cell.length_c   1.000
_cell.angle_alpha   90.00
_cell.angle_beta   90.00
_cell.angle_gamma   90.00
#
_symmetry.space_group_name_H-M   'P 1'
#
loop_
_entity.id
_entity.type
_entity.pdbx_description
1 polymer ?
#
loop_
_entity_poly.entity_id
_entity_poly.type
_entity_poly.pdbx_seq_one_letter_code
_entity_poly.pdbx_strand_id
1 'polypeptide(L)'
;MRIIGLYGHSNCGKSETLNELKELLRAVGRSVSTEPHPWSELPETFEYNGLVVCVAPGGDSRKIVENNCRYFKQKGCDVAISATRTKGGSADALNEFADSEGVKVEWIAKSYEYNLSRETQKMCNQELAEVIMVSINVLG
;
A
#
# COMPACT_ATOMS: atom_id res chain seq x y z
N MET A 1 3.12 8.31 -12.49
CA MET A 1 2.84 7.35 -11.38
C MET A 1 2.45 8.12 -10.14
N ARG A 2 1.36 7.75 -9.51
CA ARG A 2 1.03 8.22 -8.17
C ARG A 2 1.61 7.25 -7.15
N ILE A 3 2.14 7.77 -6.05
CA ILE A 3 2.74 6.95 -5.00
C ILE A 3 2.05 7.26 -3.68
N ILE A 4 1.45 6.25 -3.07
CA ILE A 4 0.75 6.37 -1.79
C ILE A 4 1.54 5.58 -0.75
N GLY A 5 1.87 6.22 0.38
CA GLY A 5 2.55 5.60 1.49
C GLY A 5 1.63 5.47 2.70
N LEU A 6 1.42 4.25 3.18
CA LEU A 6 0.71 3.99 4.42
C LEU A 6 1.75 3.85 5.53
N TYR A 7 1.84 4.83 6.42
CA TYR A 7 2.86 4.84 7.45
C TYR A 7 2.30 4.61 8.85
N GLY A 8 3.12 4.07 9.71
CA GLY A 8 2.78 3.80 11.10
C GLY A 8 3.83 2.93 11.76
N HIS A 9 3.67 2.70 13.05
CA HIS A 9 4.56 1.83 13.82
C HIS A 9 4.45 0.38 13.36
N SER A 10 5.47 -0.43 13.66
CA SER A 10 5.40 -1.88 13.46
C SER A 10 4.18 -2.45 14.19
N ASN A 11 3.56 -3.45 13.59
CA ASN A 11 2.42 -4.17 14.16
C ASN A 11 1.18 -3.31 14.44
N CYS A 12 1.02 -2.19 13.74
CA CYS A 12 -0.16 -1.34 13.90
C CYS A 12 -1.32 -1.68 12.94
N GLY A 13 -1.13 -2.69 12.09
CA GLY A 13 -2.17 -3.11 11.15
C GLY A 13 -1.99 -2.61 9.72
N LYS A 14 -0.78 -2.16 9.34
CA LYS A 14 -0.52 -1.68 7.97
C LYS A 14 -0.63 -2.80 6.95
N SER A 15 0.02 -3.94 7.20
CA SER A 15 -0.06 -5.10 6.31
C SER A 15 -1.50 -5.59 6.16
N GLU A 16 -2.23 -5.69 7.27
CA GLU A 16 -3.62 -6.12 7.26
C GLU A 16 -4.49 -5.15 6.46
N THR A 17 -4.28 -3.84 6.66
CA THR A 17 -5.01 -2.81 5.90
C THR A 17 -4.76 -2.95 4.40
N LEU A 18 -3.50 -3.12 3.99
CA LEU A 18 -3.18 -3.26 2.57
C LEU A 18 -3.61 -4.61 2.00
N ASN A 19 -3.67 -5.66 2.81
CA ASN A 19 -4.26 -6.92 2.37
C ASN A 19 -5.79 -6.81 2.21
N GLU A 20 -6.47 -6.05 3.07
CA GLU A 20 -7.88 -5.71 2.86
C GLU A 20 -8.05 -4.92 1.55
N LEU A 21 -7.14 -3.99 1.25
CA LEU A 21 -7.15 -3.26 -0.01
C LEU A 21 -7.00 -4.20 -1.22
N LYS A 22 -6.11 -5.20 -1.13
CA LYS A 22 -5.99 -6.22 -2.17
C LYS A 22 -7.31 -6.96 -2.39
N GLU A 23 -8.03 -7.30 -1.32
CA GLU A 23 -9.33 -7.96 -1.41
C GLU A 23 -10.37 -7.07 -2.12
N LEU A 24 -10.40 -5.78 -1.79
CA LEU A 24 -11.30 -4.83 -2.46
C LEU A 24 -10.97 -4.71 -3.95
N LEU A 25 -9.69 -4.60 -4.29
CA LEU A 25 -9.26 -4.51 -5.69
C LEU A 25 -9.57 -5.80 -6.46
N ARG A 26 -9.49 -6.96 -5.82
CA ARG A 26 -9.87 -8.23 -6.42
C ARG A 26 -11.38 -8.29 -6.70
N ALA A 27 -12.19 -7.74 -5.80
CA ALA A 27 -13.65 -7.76 -5.90
C ALA A 27 -14.18 -6.82 -6.98
N VAL A 28 -13.60 -5.63 -7.13
CA VAL A 28 -14.10 -4.59 -8.04
C VAL A 28 -13.27 -4.42 -9.31
N GLY A 29 -12.09 -4.99 -9.33
CA GLY A 29 -11.19 -5.07 -10.49
C GLY A 29 -10.76 -6.51 -10.70
N ARG A 30 -9.48 -6.71 -10.99
CA ARG A 30 -8.92 -8.06 -11.09
C ARG A 30 -7.42 -8.05 -10.80
N SER A 31 -6.92 -9.13 -10.22
CA SER A 31 -5.48 -9.36 -10.11
C SER A 31 -4.91 -9.72 -11.48
N VAL A 32 -3.80 -9.10 -11.87
CA VAL A 32 -3.08 -9.42 -13.10
C VAL A 32 -1.70 -9.98 -12.83
N SER A 33 -1.40 -10.28 -11.57
CA SER A 33 -0.17 -10.96 -11.20
C SER A 33 -0.19 -12.41 -11.68
N THR A 34 0.94 -12.88 -12.22
CA THR A 34 1.10 -14.29 -12.56
C THR A 34 1.10 -15.18 -11.32
N GLU A 35 1.55 -14.64 -10.20
CA GLU A 35 1.54 -15.31 -8.90
C GLU A 35 0.86 -14.38 -7.89
N PRO A 36 -0.47 -14.50 -7.68
CA PRO A 36 -1.16 -13.71 -6.68
C PRO A 36 -0.68 -14.05 -5.27
N HIS A 37 -0.57 -13.04 -4.42
CA HIS A 37 -0.14 -13.19 -3.04
C HIS A 37 -1.17 -12.60 -2.08
N PRO A 38 -2.36 -13.26 -1.94
CA PRO A 38 -3.36 -12.79 -0.99
C PRO A 38 -2.84 -12.96 0.45
N TRP A 39 -3.12 -11.96 1.29
CA TRP A 39 -2.74 -11.97 2.71
C TRP A 39 -1.27 -12.28 2.95
N SER A 40 -0.39 -11.60 2.21
CA SER A 40 1.04 -11.68 2.40
C SER A 40 1.64 -10.27 2.34
N GLU A 41 2.92 -10.15 2.69
CA GLU A 41 3.64 -8.88 2.57
C GLU A 41 4.18 -8.63 1.16
N LEU A 42 4.05 -9.60 0.26
CA LEU A 42 4.55 -9.48 -1.11
C LEU A 42 3.64 -8.62 -1.98
N PRO A 43 4.23 -7.86 -2.92
CA PRO A 43 3.43 -7.00 -3.80
C PRO A 43 2.55 -7.79 -4.76
N GLU A 44 1.46 -7.18 -5.14
CA GLU A 44 0.53 -7.72 -6.15
C GLU A 44 0.04 -6.59 -7.05
N THR A 45 -0.27 -6.91 -8.30
CA THR A 45 -0.71 -5.95 -9.31
C THR A 45 -2.15 -6.21 -9.70
N PHE A 46 -2.92 -5.13 -9.82
CA PHE A 46 -4.35 -5.17 -10.17
C PHE A 46 -4.64 -4.23 -11.33
N GLU A 47 -5.68 -4.56 -12.09
CA GLU A 47 -6.35 -3.62 -12.98
C GLU A 47 -7.64 -3.16 -12.33
N TYR A 48 -7.85 -1.85 -12.28
CA TYR A 48 -9.03 -1.25 -11.69
C TYR A 48 -9.31 0.10 -12.34
N ASN A 49 -10.53 0.28 -12.88
CA ASN A 49 -10.94 1.50 -13.56
C ASN A 49 -9.96 1.99 -14.63
N GLY A 50 -9.39 1.07 -15.39
CA GLY A 50 -8.41 1.38 -16.43
C GLY A 50 -7.02 1.72 -15.90
N LEU A 51 -6.80 1.61 -14.59
CA LEU A 51 -5.50 1.86 -13.95
C LEU A 51 -4.82 0.56 -13.60
N VAL A 52 -3.49 0.57 -13.65
CA VAL A 52 -2.66 -0.50 -13.11
C VAL A 52 -2.25 -0.08 -11.69
N VAL A 53 -2.70 -0.84 -10.70
CA VAL A 53 -2.49 -0.54 -9.28
C VAL A 53 -1.64 -1.63 -8.65
N CYS A 54 -0.51 -1.25 -8.06
CA CYS A 54 0.35 -2.17 -7.33
C CYS A 54 0.25 -1.90 -5.83
N VAL A 55 0.07 -2.97 -5.05
CA VAL A 55 -0.05 -2.88 -3.58
C VAL A 55 1.01 -3.75 -2.94
N ALA A 56 1.84 -3.16 -2.10
CA ALA A 56 2.92 -3.82 -1.38
C ALA A 56 2.72 -3.67 0.13
N PRO A 57 2.16 -4.69 0.81
CA PRO A 57 1.85 -4.60 2.24
C PRO A 57 3.07 -4.58 3.17
N GLY A 58 4.21 -5.11 2.74
CA GLY A 58 5.44 -5.09 3.54
C GLY A 58 6.10 -3.71 3.49
N GLY A 59 6.66 -3.25 4.62
CA GLY A 59 7.26 -1.92 4.65
C GLY A 59 8.09 -1.61 5.89
N ASP A 60 8.50 -2.63 6.64
CA ASP A 60 9.18 -2.42 7.92
C ASP A 60 10.68 -2.13 7.82
N SER A 61 11.28 -2.24 6.65
CA SER A 61 12.71 -1.94 6.46
C SER A 61 12.95 -1.22 5.14
N ARG A 62 14.08 -0.52 5.06
CA ARG A 62 14.53 0.12 3.83
C ARG A 62 14.62 -0.87 2.68
N LYS A 63 15.21 -2.05 2.94
CA LYS A 63 15.40 -3.08 1.91
C LYS A 63 14.07 -3.56 1.34
N ILE A 64 13.08 -3.79 2.19
CA ILE A 64 11.75 -4.22 1.76
C ILE A 64 11.12 -3.16 0.86
N VAL A 65 11.18 -1.89 1.27
CA VAL A 65 10.59 -0.80 0.46
C VAL A 65 11.38 -0.60 -0.84
N GLU A 66 12.68 -0.73 -0.83
CA GLU A 66 13.47 -0.68 -2.07
C GLU A 66 13.05 -1.79 -3.04
N ASN A 67 12.81 -2.99 -2.54
CA ASN A 67 12.29 -4.09 -3.35
C ASN A 67 10.90 -3.78 -3.89
N ASN A 68 10.03 -3.19 -3.07
CA ASN A 68 8.70 -2.74 -3.51
C ASN A 68 8.82 -1.71 -4.65
N CYS A 69 9.72 -0.75 -4.52
CA CYS A 69 9.93 0.28 -5.53
C CYS A 69 10.43 -0.31 -6.86
N ARG A 70 11.34 -1.28 -6.80
CA ARG A 70 11.78 -2.01 -7.99
C ARG A 70 10.61 -2.72 -8.68
N TYR A 71 9.75 -3.34 -7.90
CA TYR A 71 8.54 -4.00 -8.40
C TYR A 71 7.62 -2.98 -9.09
N PHE A 72 7.37 -1.84 -8.46
CA PHE A 72 6.52 -0.79 -9.03
C PHE A 72 7.07 -0.29 -10.37
N LYS A 73 8.36 -0.06 -10.44
CA LYS A 73 9.02 0.40 -11.66
C LYS A 73 8.92 -0.65 -12.76
N GLN A 74 9.16 -1.91 -12.42
CA GLN A 74 9.10 -3.02 -13.35
C GLN A 74 7.70 -3.21 -13.93
N LYS A 75 6.66 -3.04 -13.12
CA LYS A 75 5.27 -3.20 -13.56
C LYS A 75 4.74 -1.97 -14.29
N GLY A 76 5.40 -0.83 -14.17
CA GLY A 76 4.93 0.40 -14.80
C GLY A 76 3.54 0.82 -14.32
N CYS A 77 3.29 0.70 -13.02
CA CYS A 77 1.96 0.96 -12.49
C CYS A 77 1.60 2.44 -12.50
N ASP A 78 0.31 2.71 -12.59
CA ASP A 78 -0.23 4.08 -12.51
C ASP A 78 -0.32 4.56 -11.07
N VAL A 79 -0.61 3.64 -10.15
CA VAL A 79 -0.68 3.91 -8.71
C VAL A 79 0.11 2.82 -7.99
N ALA A 80 1.05 3.25 -7.16
CA ALA A 80 1.88 2.36 -6.35
C ALA A 80 1.61 2.65 -4.87
N ILE A 81 1.31 1.61 -4.10
CA ILE A 81 0.96 1.74 -2.70
C ILE A 81 1.88 0.86 -1.87
N SER A 82 2.62 1.44 -0.93
CA SER A 82 3.52 0.71 -0.04
C SER A 82 3.30 1.11 1.42
N ALA A 83 3.40 0.14 2.31
CA ALA A 83 3.55 0.44 3.73
C ALA A 83 4.97 0.93 4.01
N THR A 84 5.11 1.76 5.04
CA THR A 84 6.40 2.16 5.60
C THR A 84 6.27 2.33 7.11
N ARG A 85 7.39 2.46 7.80
CA ARG A 85 7.39 2.99 9.16
C ARG A 85 7.17 4.50 9.12
N THR A 86 6.90 5.10 10.27
CA THR A 86 6.65 6.54 10.38
C THR A 86 7.83 7.37 9.90
N LYS A 87 9.05 6.89 10.16
CA LYS A 87 10.28 7.57 9.78
C LYS A 87 11.41 6.55 9.62
N GLY A 88 12.55 7.00 9.12
CA GLY A 88 13.76 6.18 8.95
C GLY A 88 13.84 5.59 7.56
N GLY A 89 14.58 4.49 7.43
CA GLY A 89 15.00 3.96 6.14
C GLY A 89 13.87 3.58 5.19
N SER A 90 12.78 3.00 5.70
CA SER A 90 11.65 2.62 4.83
C SER A 90 10.93 3.83 4.26
N ALA A 91 10.64 4.82 5.09
CA ALA A 91 10.01 6.07 4.64
C ALA A 91 10.93 6.84 3.68
N ASP A 92 12.22 6.90 4.01
CA ASP A 92 13.22 7.56 3.16
C ASP A 92 13.30 6.89 1.78
N ALA A 93 13.29 5.56 1.72
CA ALA A 93 13.34 4.82 0.46
C ALA A 93 12.15 5.16 -0.43
N LEU A 94 10.95 5.26 0.14
CA LEU A 94 9.76 5.61 -0.65
C LEU A 94 9.82 7.05 -1.14
N ASN A 95 10.28 7.99 -0.30
CA ASN A 95 10.47 9.39 -0.69
C ASN A 95 11.51 9.52 -1.81
N GLU A 96 12.63 8.81 -1.72
CA GLU A 96 13.68 8.82 -2.75
C GLU A 96 13.13 8.28 -4.08
N PHE A 97 12.34 7.22 -4.02
CA PHE A 97 11.71 6.68 -5.22
C PHE A 97 10.74 7.69 -5.86
N ALA A 98 9.91 8.34 -5.04
CA ALA A 98 8.99 9.36 -5.53
C ALA A 98 9.75 10.52 -6.17
N ASP A 99 10.84 10.96 -5.57
CA ASP A 99 11.68 12.01 -6.14
C ASP A 99 12.22 11.60 -7.51
N SER A 100 12.66 10.36 -7.66
CA SER A 100 13.15 9.84 -8.95
C SER A 100 12.05 9.79 -10.02
N GLU A 101 10.79 9.66 -9.63
CA GLU A 101 9.64 9.67 -10.53
C GLU A 101 9.04 11.07 -10.73
N GLY A 102 9.63 12.09 -10.11
CA GLY A 102 9.16 13.47 -10.24
C GLY A 102 7.85 13.77 -9.51
N VAL A 103 7.51 12.99 -8.50
CA VAL A 103 6.27 13.15 -7.73
C VAL A 103 6.57 13.14 -6.24
N LYS A 104 5.56 13.47 -5.44
CA LYS A 104 5.62 13.37 -3.99
C LYS A 104 4.75 12.22 -3.49
N VAL A 105 5.17 11.60 -2.38
CA VAL A 105 4.38 10.55 -1.74
C VAL A 105 3.12 11.18 -1.14
N GLU A 106 1.97 10.57 -1.42
CA GLU A 106 0.71 10.89 -0.76
C GLU A 106 0.65 10.03 0.51
N TRP A 107 0.88 10.65 1.66
CA TRP A 107 0.99 9.93 2.92
C TRP A 107 -0.36 9.75 3.61
N ILE A 108 -0.62 8.52 4.06
CA ILE A 108 -1.79 8.16 4.86
C ILE A 108 -1.28 7.51 6.13
N ALA A 109 -1.78 7.96 7.28
CA ALA A 109 -1.37 7.43 8.58
C ALA A 109 -2.22 6.25 9.00
N LYS A 110 -1.59 5.23 9.57
CA LYS A 110 -2.26 4.14 10.27
C LYS A 110 -1.92 4.23 11.76
N SER A 111 -2.94 4.47 12.58
CA SER A 111 -2.80 4.52 14.02
C SER A 111 -3.07 3.15 14.64
N TYR A 112 -2.38 2.83 15.72
CA TYR A 112 -2.66 1.65 16.53
C TYR A 112 -3.51 2.06 17.74
N GLU A 113 -4.61 1.31 17.92
CA GLU A 113 -5.53 1.55 19.03
C GLU A 113 -5.40 0.41 20.04
N TYR A 114 -4.73 0.68 21.17
CA TYR A 114 -4.37 -0.35 22.15
C TYR A 114 -5.54 -1.04 22.83
N ASN A 115 -6.66 -0.35 22.97
CA ASN A 115 -7.81 -0.83 23.75
C ASN A 115 -8.93 -1.43 22.90
N LEU A 116 -8.71 -1.64 21.62
CA LEU A 116 -9.71 -2.20 20.72
C LEU A 116 -9.62 -3.72 20.66
N SER A 117 -10.76 -4.38 20.57
CA SER A 117 -10.82 -5.80 20.28
C SER A 117 -10.25 -6.10 18.88
N ARG A 118 -9.93 -7.38 18.63
CA ARG A 118 -9.49 -7.83 17.31
C ARG A 118 -10.50 -7.49 16.22
N GLU A 119 -11.77 -7.68 16.51
CA GLU A 119 -12.85 -7.42 15.56
C GLU A 119 -12.93 -5.93 15.22
N THR A 120 -12.82 -5.07 16.22
CA THR A 120 -12.83 -3.62 16.00
C THR A 120 -11.58 -3.17 15.24
N GLN A 121 -10.42 -3.74 15.53
CA GLN A 121 -9.19 -3.45 14.76
C GLN A 121 -9.34 -3.86 13.30
N LYS A 122 -9.95 -5.03 13.06
CA LYS A 122 -10.23 -5.49 11.70
C LYS A 122 -11.15 -4.53 10.96
N MET A 123 -12.19 -4.03 11.61
CA MET A 123 -13.09 -3.03 11.04
C MET A 123 -12.35 -1.73 10.70
N CYS A 124 -11.47 -1.26 11.57
CA CYS A 124 -10.65 -0.08 11.31
C CYS A 124 -9.75 -0.30 10.08
N ASN A 125 -9.15 -1.46 9.96
CA ASN A 125 -8.32 -1.80 8.79
C ASN A 125 -9.13 -1.80 7.50
N GLN A 126 -10.34 -2.36 7.53
CA GLN A 126 -11.24 -2.38 6.38
C GLN A 126 -11.69 -0.97 5.99
N GLU A 127 -12.04 -0.14 6.97
CA GLU A 127 -12.44 1.24 6.71
C GLU A 127 -11.30 2.05 6.08
N LEU A 128 -10.08 1.88 6.59
CA LEU A 128 -8.91 2.57 6.01
C LEU A 128 -8.62 2.08 4.60
N ALA A 129 -8.78 0.80 4.33
CA ALA A 129 -8.66 0.25 2.97
C ALA A 129 -9.67 0.90 2.03
N GLU A 130 -10.90 1.12 2.48
CA GLU A 130 -11.93 1.82 1.71
C GLU A 130 -11.55 3.28 1.45
N VAL A 131 -10.96 3.96 2.43
CA VAL A 131 -10.45 5.33 2.27
C VAL A 131 -9.37 5.37 1.19
N ILE A 132 -8.46 4.40 1.17
CA ILE A 132 -7.43 4.30 0.14
C ILE A 132 -8.06 4.08 -1.24
N MET A 133 -9.09 3.23 -1.33
CA MET A 133 -9.84 3.04 -2.59
C MET A 133 -10.43 4.35 -3.10
N VAL A 134 -11.02 5.15 -2.22
CA VAL A 134 -11.53 6.48 -2.59
C VAL A 134 -10.39 7.36 -3.10
N SER A 135 -9.23 7.33 -2.45
CA SER A 135 -8.06 8.09 -2.87
C SER A 135 -7.57 7.69 -4.26
N ILE A 136 -7.61 6.41 -4.60
CA ILE A 136 -7.24 5.91 -5.93
C ILE A 136 -8.17 6.48 -7.00
N ASN A 137 -9.46 6.64 -6.68
CA ASN A 137 -10.47 7.15 -7.61
C ASN A 137 -10.41 8.66 -7.79
N VAL A 138 -9.79 9.39 -6.87
CA VAL A 138 -9.62 10.84 -7.00
C VAL A 138 -8.48 11.10 -7.98
N LEU A 139 -8.83 11.60 -9.14
CA LEU A 139 -7.86 11.98 -10.16
C LEU A 139 -7.19 13.28 -9.74
N GLY A 140 -5.96 13.16 -9.39
CA GLY A 140 -5.14 14.33 -9.09
C GLY A 140 -4.63 14.99 -10.36
#